data_d823016aaa183984e82d05ca2c60b96e
#
_entry.id   d823016aaa183984e82d05ca2c60b96e
#
_cell.length_a   1.000
_cell.length_b   1.000
_cell.length_c   1.000
_cell.angle_alpha   90.00
_cell.angle_beta   90.00
_cell.angle_gamma   90.00
#
_symmetry.space_group_name_H-M   'P 1'
#
loop_
_entity.id
_entity.type
_entity.pdbx_description
1 polymer ?
#
loop_
_entity_poly.entity_id
_entity_poly.type
_entity_poly.pdbx_seq_one_letter_code
_entity_poly.pdbx_strand_id
1 'polypeptide(L)'
;MEFRQLHYFVAVVEAGSVSAASRRVHVAQPALTRQIRLLEEDLETRLFERHARGMRLTVAGQALFEEAQALLDRRTRLRARLTALGQGLEGKVSLGVTVTHLWMPEVAGLLRRYRDRYPRVAFEVFPLLSGPQLERLAEGRLDAGILYLDDGGRPGLEARRLEEDHLILAVPEGSSWAEAPPTRLSDLAEADFIWGFRSASPVYYDRMQAHFQRLDFHPRVVQYGADNIAILSMVAAGLGVAILPAASRCHPMPGIRFVELAELGACEMPLWFVWRADNDAPALRNLVELVAQRD
;
A
#
# COMPACT_ATOMS: atom_id res chain seq x y z
N MET A 1 18.99 -26.52 28.46
CA MET A 1 18.10 -27.09 27.39
C MET A 1 18.26 -26.28 26.10
N GLU A 2 18.69 -26.92 25.03
CA GLU A 2 19.00 -26.32 23.72
C GLU A 2 18.00 -26.79 22.66
N PHE A 3 17.67 -25.95 21.68
CA PHE A 3 16.80 -26.33 20.57
C PHE A 3 17.28 -27.57 19.83
N ARG A 4 18.58 -27.78 19.74
CA ARG A 4 19.18 -28.96 19.11
C ARG A 4 18.86 -30.24 19.90
N GLN A 5 18.90 -30.16 21.23
CA GLN A 5 18.55 -31.28 22.10
C GLN A 5 17.06 -31.64 21.99
N LEU A 6 16.17 -30.62 21.95
CA LEU A 6 14.75 -30.84 21.69
C LEU A 6 14.48 -31.52 20.34
N HIS A 7 15.18 -31.06 19.29
CA HIS A 7 15.07 -31.68 17.97
C HIS A 7 15.51 -33.14 17.99
N TYR A 8 16.62 -33.45 18.66
CA TYR A 8 17.10 -34.82 18.79
C TYR A 8 16.15 -35.71 19.63
N PHE A 9 15.62 -35.15 20.70
CA PHE A 9 14.63 -35.84 21.53
C PHE A 9 13.37 -36.20 20.73
N VAL A 10 12.76 -35.23 20.04
CA VAL A 10 11.62 -35.47 19.18
C VAL A 10 11.93 -36.51 18.09
N ALA A 11 13.10 -36.42 17.45
CA ALA A 11 13.51 -37.38 16.43
C ALA A 11 13.63 -38.82 17.01
N VAL A 12 14.11 -38.98 18.26
CA VAL A 12 14.19 -40.30 18.90
C VAL A 12 12.82 -40.85 19.21
N VAL A 13 11.89 -40.01 19.67
CA VAL A 13 10.51 -40.41 19.94
C VAL A 13 9.81 -40.89 18.66
N GLU A 14 9.89 -40.05 17.60
CA GLU A 14 9.23 -40.35 16.30
C GLU A 14 9.84 -41.59 15.60
N ALA A 15 11.15 -41.79 15.72
CA ALA A 15 11.83 -42.96 15.12
C ALA A 15 11.69 -44.24 15.95
N GLY A 16 11.23 -44.18 17.20
CA GLY A 16 11.07 -45.32 18.13
C GLY A 16 12.40 -45.91 18.62
N SER A 17 13.55 -45.43 18.15
CA SER A 17 14.87 -45.85 18.61
C SER A 17 15.98 -44.81 18.31
N VAL A 18 17.02 -44.78 19.15
CA VAL A 18 18.18 -43.87 18.96
C VAL A 18 18.92 -44.22 17.67
N SER A 19 19.01 -45.50 17.31
CA SER A 19 19.67 -45.91 16.07
C SER A 19 18.95 -45.46 14.80
N ALA A 20 17.60 -45.54 14.77
CA ALA A 20 16.81 -45.03 13.65
C ALA A 20 16.84 -43.51 13.61
N ALA A 21 16.74 -42.83 14.74
CA ALA A 21 16.85 -41.38 14.84
C ALA A 21 18.22 -40.86 14.36
N SER A 22 19.33 -41.53 14.75
CA SER A 22 20.68 -41.13 14.36
C SER A 22 20.89 -41.08 12.84
N ARG A 23 20.31 -42.03 12.12
CA ARG A 23 20.31 -42.06 10.66
C ARG A 23 19.49 -40.90 10.07
N ARG A 24 18.31 -40.60 10.69
CA ARG A 24 17.41 -39.54 10.23
C ARG A 24 18.01 -38.14 10.42
N VAL A 25 18.69 -37.91 11.55
CA VAL A 25 19.30 -36.61 11.86
C VAL A 25 20.75 -36.48 11.43
N HIS A 26 21.30 -37.51 10.77
CA HIS A 26 22.69 -37.56 10.28
C HIS A 26 23.75 -37.32 11.35
N VAL A 27 23.56 -37.92 12.53
CA VAL A 27 24.46 -37.81 13.69
C VAL A 27 24.83 -39.21 14.17
N ALA A 28 26.09 -39.41 14.58
CA ALA A 28 26.54 -40.68 15.13
C ALA A 28 25.71 -41.04 16.37
N GLN A 29 25.30 -42.34 16.46
CA GLN A 29 24.45 -42.82 17.57
C GLN A 29 25.02 -42.52 18.97
N PRO A 30 26.34 -42.64 19.24
CA PRO A 30 26.91 -42.27 20.55
C PRO A 30 26.73 -40.79 20.89
N ALA A 31 26.88 -39.91 19.86
CA ALA A 31 26.71 -38.47 20.05
C ALA A 31 25.24 -38.12 20.34
N LEU A 32 24.30 -38.74 19.61
CA LEU A 32 22.88 -38.54 19.86
C LEU A 32 22.48 -39.02 21.26
N THR A 33 22.95 -40.21 21.68
CA THR A 33 22.71 -40.76 23.04
C THR A 33 23.23 -39.78 24.10
N ARG A 34 24.45 -39.22 23.89
CA ARG A 34 25.04 -38.23 24.82
C ARG A 34 24.15 -36.97 24.93
N GLN A 35 23.59 -36.47 23.80
CA GLN A 35 22.78 -35.28 23.83
C GLN A 35 21.42 -35.53 24.57
N ILE A 36 20.81 -36.70 24.42
CA ILE A 36 19.62 -37.07 25.21
C ILE A 36 19.94 -37.12 26.68
N ARG A 37 21.08 -37.74 27.04
CA ARG A 37 21.51 -37.82 28.45
C ARG A 37 21.77 -36.44 29.05
N LEU A 38 22.43 -35.55 28.34
CA LEU A 38 22.66 -34.17 28.78
C LEU A 38 21.34 -33.39 28.95
N LEU A 39 20.33 -33.66 28.12
CA LEU A 39 18.99 -33.09 28.26
C LEU A 39 18.29 -33.64 29.54
N GLU A 40 18.38 -34.93 29.80
CA GLU A 40 17.84 -35.53 31.05
C GLU A 40 18.56 -35.00 32.31
N GLU A 41 19.87 -34.81 32.23
CA GLU A 41 20.68 -34.23 33.31
C GLU A 41 20.30 -32.76 33.58
N ASP A 42 20.15 -31.95 32.52
CA ASP A 42 19.72 -30.55 32.62
C ASP A 42 18.30 -30.37 33.19
N LEU A 43 17.41 -31.31 32.89
CA LEU A 43 16.02 -31.31 33.37
C LEU A 43 15.85 -32.07 34.71
N GLU A 44 16.92 -32.63 35.24
CA GLU A 44 16.95 -33.45 36.49
C GLU A 44 15.90 -34.56 36.46
N THR A 45 15.52 -35.07 35.28
CA THR A 45 14.49 -36.08 35.14
C THR A 45 14.75 -37.01 33.94
N ARG A 46 14.29 -38.24 34.05
CA ARG A 46 14.33 -39.18 32.92
C ARG A 46 13.19 -38.97 31.98
N LEU A 47 13.51 -38.93 30.68
CA LEU A 47 12.54 -38.78 29.61
C LEU A 47 12.18 -40.12 28.97
N PHE A 48 13.10 -41.09 29.05
CA PHE A 48 12.91 -42.45 28.53
C PHE A 48 13.11 -43.50 29.63
N GLU A 49 12.31 -44.55 29.52
CA GLU A 49 12.49 -45.79 30.27
C GLU A 49 12.76 -46.97 29.34
N ARG A 50 13.60 -47.92 29.80
CA ARG A 50 13.89 -49.13 29.05
C ARG A 50 12.78 -50.17 29.29
N HIS A 51 12.22 -50.64 28.20
CA HIS A 51 11.24 -51.73 28.21
C HIS A 51 11.77 -52.95 27.44
N ALA A 52 11.23 -54.13 27.68
CA ALA A 52 11.62 -55.36 26.99
C ALA A 52 11.48 -55.26 25.43
N ARG A 53 10.66 -54.34 24.92
CA ARG A 53 10.41 -54.12 23.51
C ARG A 53 11.01 -52.80 22.96
N GLY A 54 11.92 -52.13 23.70
CA GLY A 54 12.56 -50.88 23.25
C GLY A 54 12.47 -49.75 24.28
N MET A 55 12.51 -48.51 23.80
CA MET A 55 12.38 -47.30 24.64
C MET A 55 10.95 -46.80 24.67
N ARG A 56 10.48 -46.42 25.85
CA ARG A 56 9.17 -45.78 26.05
C ARG A 56 9.38 -44.42 26.73
N LEU A 57 8.49 -43.47 26.44
CA LEU A 57 8.48 -42.18 27.15
C LEU A 57 8.01 -42.40 28.61
N THR A 58 8.66 -41.68 29.52
CA THR A 58 8.11 -41.43 30.86
C THR A 58 6.97 -40.42 30.79
N VAL A 59 6.26 -40.16 31.90
CA VAL A 59 5.27 -39.08 31.98
C VAL A 59 5.89 -37.73 31.67
N ALA A 60 7.11 -37.46 32.20
CA ALA A 60 7.86 -36.24 31.88
C ALA A 60 8.28 -36.20 30.42
N GLY A 61 8.71 -37.34 29.85
CA GLY A 61 9.02 -37.46 28.43
C GLY A 61 7.83 -37.17 27.53
N GLN A 62 6.63 -37.66 27.88
CA GLN A 62 5.43 -37.34 27.12
C GLN A 62 5.09 -35.85 27.15
N ALA A 63 5.13 -35.23 28.32
CA ALA A 63 4.90 -33.79 28.46
C ALA A 63 5.93 -32.99 27.68
N LEU A 64 7.23 -33.35 27.77
CA LEU A 64 8.25 -32.67 26.98
C LEU A 64 8.07 -32.86 25.46
N PHE A 65 7.60 -34.00 25.01
CA PHE A 65 7.41 -34.29 23.59
C PHE A 65 6.38 -33.33 22.95
N GLU A 66 5.24 -33.16 23.61
CA GLU A 66 4.18 -32.26 23.16
C GLU A 66 4.67 -30.80 23.10
N GLU A 67 5.33 -30.31 24.16
CA GLU A 67 5.86 -28.97 24.23
C GLU A 67 7.04 -28.76 23.27
N ALA A 68 7.94 -29.74 23.13
CA ALA A 68 9.09 -29.66 22.23
C ALA A 68 8.65 -29.57 20.76
N GLN A 69 7.63 -30.33 20.34
CA GLN A 69 7.06 -30.22 19.00
C GLN A 69 6.50 -28.80 18.78
N ALA A 70 5.70 -28.28 19.71
CA ALA A 70 5.12 -26.95 19.60
C ALA A 70 6.21 -25.84 19.50
N LEU A 71 7.28 -25.95 20.29
CA LEU A 71 8.42 -25.02 20.25
C LEU A 71 9.19 -25.08 18.92
N LEU A 72 9.46 -26.27 18.40
CA LEU A 72 10.17 -26.47 17.13
C LEU A 72 9.35 -25.94 15.96
N ASP A 73 8.03 -26.16 15.96
CA ASP A 73 7.11 -25.62 14.98
C ASP A 73 7.03 -24.10 15.05
N ARG A 74 6.96 -23.54 16.27
CA ARG A 74 6.96 -22.09 16.47
C ARG A 74 8.24 -21.45 15.94
N ARG A 75 9.41 -22.06 16.20
CA ARG A 75 10.71 -21.62 15.65
C ARG A 75 10.68 -21.63 14.12
N THR A 76 10.16 -22.69 13.52
CA THR A 76 10.08 -22.84 12.05
C THR A 76 9.18 -21.76 11.45
N ARG A 77 8.00 -21.53 12.01
CA ARG A 77 7.08 -20.46 11.60
C ARG A 77 7.71 -19.07 11.76
N LEU A 78 8.39 -18.81 12.89
CA LEU A 78 9.07 -17.53 13.13
C LEU A 78 10.14 -17.26 12.06
N ARG A 79 10.97 -18.27 11.76
CA ARG A 79 12.00 -18.14 10.73
C ARG A 79 11.40 -17.84 9.36
N ALA A 80 10.35 -18.55 8.97
CA ALA A 80 9.64 -18.32 7.72
C ALA A 80 9.06 -16.90 7.66
N ARG A 81 8.46 -16.42 8.76
CA ARG A 81 7.90 -15.07 8.86
C ARG A 81 8.99 -13.99 8.74
N LEU A 82 10.12 -14.14 9.42
CA LEU A 82 11.24 -13.19 9.32
C LEU A 82 11.80 -13.13 7.90
N THR A 83 11.90 -14.27 7.23
CA THR A 83 12.30 -14.33 5.81
C THR A 83 11.28 -13.61 4.92
N ALA A 84 9.98 -13.85 5.14
CA ALA A 84 8.91 -13.19 4.38
C ALA A 84 8.89 -11.67 4.59
N LEU A 85 9.11 -11.19 5.83
CA LEU A 85 9.26 -9.76 6.14
C LEU A 85 10.47 -9.16 5.41
N GLY A 86 11.62 -9.82 5.42
CA GLY A 86 12.84 -9.36 4.73
C GLY A 86 12.70 -9.32 3.20
N GLN A 87 11.77 -10.11 2.65
CA GLN A 87 11.44 -10.13 1.22
C GLN A 87 10.25 -9.22 0.86
N GLY A 88 9.64 -8.55 1.82
CA GLY A 88 8.43 -7.73 1.61
C GLY A 88 7.18 -8.54 1.24
N LEU A 89 7.16 -9.83 1.55
CA LEU A 89 5.99 -10.70 1.36
C LEU A 89 4.99 -10.63 2.53
N GLU A 90 5.43 -10.06 3.64
CA GLU A 90 4.65 -9.66 4.81
C GLU A 90 5.06 -8.26 5.24
N GLY A 91 4.23 -7.60 6.04
CA GLY A 91 4.47 -6.25 6.56
C GLY A 91 3.28 -5.35 6.33
N LYS A 92 3.57 -4.04 6.23
CA LYS A 92 2.56 -3.01 6.04
C LYS A 92 3.06 -2.00 5.02
N VAL A 93 2.14 -1.47 4.20
CA VAL A 93 2.35 -0.30 3.34
C VAL A 93 1.16 0.62 3.47
N SER A 94 1.42 1.89 3.75
CA SER A 94 0.43 2.97 3.84
C SER A 94 0.58 3.89 2.62
N LEU A 95 -0.50 3.99 1.82
CA LEU A 95 -0.55 4.77 0.58
C LEU A 95 -1.57 5.90 0.68
N GLY A 96 -1.14 7.13 0.44
CA GLY A 96 -2.04 8.26 0.19
C GLY A 96 -2.49 8.29 -1.27
N VAL A 97 -3.76 8.60 -1.53
CA VAL A 97 -4.27 8.79 -2.90
C VAL A 97 -5.54 9.64 -2.87
N THR A 98 -5.72 10.51 -3.85
CA THR A 98 -6.97 11.28 -3.97
C THR A 98 -8.11 10.37 -4.43
N VAL A 99 -9.32 10.59 -3.93
CA VAL A 99 -10.48 9.75 -4.28
C VAL A 99 -10.71 9.70 -5.79
N THR A 100 -10.59 10.82 -6.50
CA THR A 100 -10.74 10.89 -7.95
C THR A 100 -9.70 10.05 -8.70
N HIS A 101 -8.47 9.96 -8.19
CA HIS A 101 -7.45 9.10 -8.78
C HIS A 101 -7.72 7.61 -8.53
N LEU A 102 -8.41 7.24 -7.43
CA LEU A 102 -8.87 5.86 -7.23
C LEU A 102 -9.86 5.39 -8.28
N TRP A 103 -10.56 6.31 -8.94
CA TRP A 103 -11.48 5.99 -10.04
C TRP A 103 -10.78 5.71 -11.37
N MET A 104 -9.52 6.12 -11.50
CA MET A 104 -8.72 5.83 -12.69
C MET A 104 -8.43 4.33 -12.79
N PRO A 105 -8.72 3.68 -13.93
CA PRO A 105 -8.48 2.24 -14.12
C PRO A 105 -7.03 1.84 -13.87
N GLU A 106 -6.08 2.70 -14.21
CA GLU A 106 -4.64 2.51 -14.08
C GLU A 106 -4.24 2.43 -12.60
N VAL A 107 -4.73 3.37 -11.79
CA VAL A 107 -4.46 3.40 -10.34
C VAL A 107 -5.15 2.23 -9.66
N ALA A 108 -6.43 2.00 -9.93
CA ALA A 108 -7.17 0.86 -9.38
C ALA A 108 -6.53 -0.48 -9.77
N GLY A 109 -6.05 -0.60 -11.01
CA GLY A 109 -5.33 -1.76 -11.52
C GLY A 109 -3.99 -1.99 -10.80
N LEU A 110 -3.21 -0.94 -10.53
CA LEU A 110 -1.98 -1.00 -9.75
C LEU A 110 -2.24 -1.55 -8.34
N LEU A 111 -3.23 -0.96 -7.63
CA LEU A 111 -3.58 -1.37 -6.28
C LEU A 111 -4.03 -2.84 -6.21
N ARG A 112 -4.83 -3.27 -7.20
CA ARG A 112 -5.27 -4.67 -7.31
C ARG A 112 -4.09 -5.60 -7.53
N ARG A 113 -3.20 -5.32 -8.50
CA ARG A 113 -2.00 -6.13 -8.77
C ARG A 113 -1.11 -6.26 -7.55
N TYR A 114 -0.90 -5.16 -6.80
CA TYR A 114 -0.10 -5.21 -5.58
C TYR A 114 -0.73 -6.11 -4.53
N ARG A 115 -2.01 -5.94 -4.23
CA ARG A 115 -2.74 -6.77 -3.26
C ARG A 115 -2.73 -8.25 -3.64
N ASP A 116 -2.96 -8.56 -4.92
CA ASP A 116 -3.04 -9.95 -5.39
C ASP A 116 -1.66 -10.63 -5.35
N ARG A 117 -0.58 -9.88 -5.61
CA ARG A 117 0.79 -10.41 -5.58
C ARG A 117 1.34 -10.53 -4.15
N TYR A 118 0.91 -9.67 -3.22
CA TYR A 118 1.40 -9.61 -1.85
C TYR A 118 0.27 -9.70 -0.81
N PRO A 119 -0.51 -10.80 -0.78
CA PRO A 119 -1.74 -10.90 0.00
C PRO A 119 -1.54 -10.88 1.52
N ARG A 120 -0.29 -11.07 1.99
CA ARG A 120 0.05 -10.99 3.42
C ARG A 120 0.63 -9.64 3.84
N VAL A 121 0.73 -8.68 2.93
CA VAL A 121 1.05 -7.29 3.25
C VAL A 121 -0.23 -6.56 3.64
N ALA A 122 -0.25 -5.93 4.83
CA ALA A 122 -1.33 -5.03 5.23
C ALA A 122 -1.23 -3.75 4.38
N PHE A 123 -2.08 -3.66 3.36
CA PHE A 123 -2.08 -2.53 2.42
C PHE A 123 -3.20 -1.57 2.81
N GLU A 124 -2.81 -0.43 3.39
CA GLU A 124 -3.72 0.62 3.83
C GLU A 124 -3.74 1.78 2.84
N VAL A 125 -4.93 2.14 2.36
CA VAL A 125 -5.13 3.24 1.42
C VAL A 125 -5.85 4.39 2.12
N PHE A 126 -5.25 5.58 2.09
CA PHE A 126 -5.78 6.79 2.72
C PHE A 126 -6.27 7.76 1.65
N PRO A 127 -7.59 8.06 1.57
CA PRO A 127 -8.13 9.06 0.67
C PRO A 127 -7.71 10.46 1.13
N LEU A 128 -6.68 11.03 0.51
CA LEU A 128 -6.09 12.32 0.89
C LEU A 128 -5.77 13.14 -0.36
N LEU A 129 -5.99 14.44 -0.30
CA LEU A 129 -5.51 15.39 -1.31
C LEU A 129 -3.98 15.57 -1.23
N SER A 130 -3.37 16.10 -2.28
CA SER A 130 -1.90 16.15 -2.43
C SER A 130 -1.17 16.87 -1.30
N GLY A 131 -1.74 17.97 -0.78
CA GLY A 131 -1.16 18.71 0.35
C GLY A 131 -1.00 17.84 1.60
N PRO A 132 -2.09 17.29 2.17
CA PRO A 132 -2.05 16.35 3.28
C PRO A 132 -1.22 15.09 3.04
N GLN A 133 -1.11 14.60 1.79
CA GLN A 133 -0.22 13.48 1.47
C GLN A 133 1.25 13.88 1.67
N LEU A 134 1.65 15.05 1.15
CA LEU A 134 3.03 15.55 1.27
C LEU A 134 3.44 15.78 2.73
N GLU A 135 2.54 16.32 3.55
CA GLU A 135 2.78 16.48 4.99
C GLU A 135 3.01 15.14 5.67
N ARG A 136 2.12 14.17 5.44
CA ARG A 136 2.24 12.83 6.05
C ARG A 136 3.42 12.03 5.54
N LEU A 137 3.83 12.20 4.27
CA LEU A 137 5.07 11.63 3.74
C LEU A 137 6.28 12.21 4.48
N ALA A 138 6.36 13.53 4.63
CA ALA A 138 7.45 14.20 5.36
C ALA A 138 7.56 13.74 6.82
N GLU A 139 6.41 13.47 7.48
CA GLU A 139 6.34 12.99 8.86
C GLU A 139 6.51 11.47 8.99
N GLY A 140 6.67 10.73 7.89
CA GLY A 140 6.76 9.27 7.89
C GLY A 140 5.45 8.56 8.29
N ARG A 141 4.31 9.24 8.20
CA ARG A 141 2.96 8.67 8.45
C ARG A 141 2.34 8.04 7.22
N LEU A 142 2.94 8.25 6.04
CA LEU A 142 2.69 7.51 4.82
C LEU A 142 4.01 6.96 4.28
N ASP A 143 3.96 5.77 3.69
CA ASP A 143 5.09 5.16 2.99
C ASP A 143 5.19 5.68 1.56
N ALA A 144 4.04 5.87 0.90
CA ALA A 144 3.95 6.39 -0.46
C ALA A 144 2.69 7.24 -0.67
N GLY A 145 2.66 7.99 -1.78
CA GLY A 145 1.52 8.78 -2.21
C GLY A 145 1.33 8.75 -3.72
N ILE A 146 0.09 8.91 -4.17
CA ILE A 146 -0.25 9.19 -5.58
C ILE A 146 -0.83 10.60 -5.62
N LEU A 147 -0.08 11.53 -6.18
CA LEU A 147 -0.36 12.97 -6.06
C LEU A 147 0.22 13.78 -7.23
N TYR A 148 -0.25 15.01 -7.38
CA TYR A 148 0.37 15.98 -8.27
C TYR A 148 1.65 16.55 -7.64
N LEU A 149 2.74 16.53 -8.40
CA LEU A 149 4.04 17.04 -8.00
C LEU A 149 4.65 17.85 -9.13
N ASP A 150 5.50 18.81 -8.79
CA ASP A 150 6.29 19.55 -9.78
C ASP A 150 7.41 18.66 -10.34
N ASP A 151 7.76 18.89 -11.60
CA ASP A 151 8.79 18.11 -12.32
C ASP A 151 10.20 18.22 -11.68
N GLY A 152 10.43 19.24 -10.85
CA GLY A 152 11.66 19.42 -10.07
C GLY A 152 11.77 18.52 -8.84
N GLY A 153 10.72 17.76 -8.51
CA GLY A 153 10.70 16.92 -7.32
C GLY A 153 10.70 17.70 -6.00
N ARG A 154 10.95 16.99 -4.90
CA ARG A 154 11.12 17.59 -3.56
C ARG A 154 12.29 16.94 -2.84
N PRO A 155 13.12 17.70 -2.12
CA PRO A 155 14.19 17.13 -1.32
C PRO A 155 13.69 16.04 -0.36
N GLY A 156 14.38 14.90 -0.32
CA GLY A 156 14.01 13.76 0.52
C GLY A 156 12.87 12.88 0.00
N LEU A 157 12.28 13.22 -1.14
CA LEU A 157 11.30 12.39 -1.83
C LEU A 157 11.85 11.88 -3.16
N GLU A 158 11.54 10.65 -3.47
CA GLU A 158 11.66 10.07 -4.81
C GLU A 158 10.28 10.02 -5.47
N ALA A 159 10.25 10.14 -6.78
CA ALA A 159 9.02 10.17 -7.53
C ALA A 159 9.16 9.43 -8.87
N ARG A 160 8.08 8.77 -9.29
CA ARG A 160 7.94 8.17 -10.61
C ARG A 160 6.63 8.61 -11.22
N ARG A 161 6.68 9.07 -12.48
CA ARG A 161 5.48 9.48 -13.22
C ARG A 161 4.59 8.26 -13.44
N LEU A 162 3.31 8.39 -13.09
CA LEU A 162 2.32 7.34 -13.26
C LEU A 162 1.48 7.55 -14.51
N GLU A 163 0.88 8.72 -14.62
CA GLU A 163 -0.06 9.07 -15.67
C GLU A 163 0.02 10.56 -15.98
N GLU A 164 -0.55 10.93 -17.12
CA GLU A 164 -0.86 12.32 -17.46
C GLU A 164 -2.33 12.56 -17.24
N ASP A 165 -2.67 13.55 -16.42
CA ASP A 165 -4.02 14.07 -16.31
C ASP A 165 -4.09 15.47 -16.92
N HIS A 166 -5.27 16.01 -17.10
CA HIS A 166 -5.51 17.34 -17.61
C HIS A 166 -6.75 17.95 -16.93
N LEU A 167 -7.14 19.14 -17.34
CA LEU A 167 -8.33 19.80 -16.80
C LEU A 167 -9.56 19.53 -17.67
N ILE A 168 -10.72 19.45 -17.02
CA ILE A 168 -12.03 19.32 -17.67
C ILE A 168 -13.04 20.26 -16.99
N LEU A 169 -14.00 20.78 -17.74
CA LEU A 169 -15.10 21.57 -17.21
C LEU A 169 -16.25 20.65 -16.76
N ALA A 170 -16.78 20.89 -15.57
CA ALA A 170 -18.02 20.28 -15.07
C ALA A 170 -19.12 21.36 -15.01
N VAL A 171 -20.28 21.06 -15.62
CA VAL A 171 -21.44 21.95 -15.65
C VAL A 171 -22.69 21.21 -15.15
N PRO A 172 -23.67 21.92 -14.59
CA PRO A 172 -24.97 21.31 -14.24
C PRO A 172 -25.68 20.76 -15.50
N GLU A 173 -26.17 19.54 -15.44
CA GLU A 173 -26.78 18.86 -16.62
C GLU A 173 -27.98 19.62 -17.22
N GLY A 174 -28.75 20.32 -16.39
CA GLY A 174 -29.90 21.15 -16.84
C GLY A 174 -29.55 22.62 -17.12
N SER A 175 -28.28 22.97 -17.23
CA SER A 175 -27.85 24.36 -17.49
C SER A 175 -27.74 24.67 -18.99
N SER A 176 -27.78 25.97 -19.32
CA SER A 176 -27.49 26.43 -20.71
C SER A 176 -26.11 25.97 -21.18
N TRP A 177 -25.14 25.79 -20.30
CA TRP A 177 -23.80 25.27 -20.57
C TRP A 177 -23.81 23.78 -20.97
N ALA A 178 -24.82 23.02 -20.55
CA ALA A 178 -25.02 21.64 -20.98
C ALA A 178 -25.74 21.58 -22.33
N GLU A 179 -26.68 22.46 -22.58
CA GLU A 179 -27.43 22.50 -23.86
C GLU A 179 -26.55 23.00 -25.01
N ALA A 180 -25.84 24.10 -24.79
CA ALA A 180 -24.86 24.71 -25.71
C ALA A 180 -23.48 24.76 -25.05
N PRO A 181 -22.68 23.69 -25.11
CA PRO A 181 -21.37 23.63 -24.47
C PRO A 181 -20.42 24.73 -24.94
N PRO A 182 -19.69 25.38 -24.02
CA PRO A 182 -18.69 26.37 -24.39
C PRO A 182 -17.59 25.72 -25.25
N THR A 183 -17.01 26.50 -26.14
CA THR A 183 -15.91 26.06 -27.01
C THR A 183 -14.59 26.67 -26.61
N ARG A 184 -14.61 27.73 -25.80
CA ARG A 184 -13.47 28.47 -25.29
C ARG A 184 -13.68 28.85 -23.83
N LEU A 185 -12.60 29.08 -23.09
CA LEU A 185 -12.66 29.59 -21.71
C LEU A 185 -13.32 30.98 -21.64
N SER A 186 -13.11 31.81 -22.65
CA SER A 186 -13.76 33.13 -22.76
C SER A 186 -15.29 33.08 -22.74
N ASP A 187 -15.91 31.99 -23.20
CA ASP A 187 -17.37 31.80 -23.20
C ASP A 187 -17.90 31.71 -21.76
N LEU A 188 -17.03 31.43 -20.80
CA LEU A 188 -17.33 31.27 -19.36
C LEU A 188 -17.07 32.54 -18.53
N ALA A 189 -16.82 33.70 -19.17
CA ALA A 189 -16.45 34.95 -18.46
C ALA A 189 -17.49 35.37 -17.40
N GLU A 190 -18.78 35.11 -17.64
CA GLU A 190 -19.88 35.45 -16.74
C GLU A 190 -20.33 34.26 -15.84
N ALA A 191 -19.66 33.09 -15.97
CA ALA A 191 -20.04 31.93 -15.20
C ALA A 191 -19.60 32.05 -13.72
N ASP A 192 -20.43 31.56 -12.81
CA ASP A 192 -20.08 31.40 -11.40
C ASP A 192 -19.28 30.11 -11.21
N PHE A 193 -18.07 30.24 -10.63
CA PHE A 193 -17.18 29.10 -10.40
C PHE A 193 -17.18 28.64 -8.97
N ILE A 194 -17.19 27.30 -8.81
CA ILE A 194 -16.92 26.61 -7.57
C ILE A 194 -15.48 26.13 -7.60
N TRP A 195 -14.71 26.47 -6.54
CA TRP A 195 -13.26 26.33 -6.57
C TRP A 195 -12.73 25.46 -5.42
N GLY A 196 -11.52 24.90 -5.56
CA GLY A 196 -10.81 24.21 -4.48
C GLY A 196 -9.90 25.14 -3.68
N PHE A 197 -9.61 24.79 -2.43
CA PHE A 197 -8.62 25.53 -1.63
C PHE A 197 -7.19 25.17 -2.09
N ARG A 198 -6.32 26.19 -2.21
CA ARG A 198 -4.91 25.98 -2.55
C ARG A 198 -4.21 25.03 -1.58
N SER A 199 -4.48 25.12 -0.27
CA SER A 199 -3.89 24.25 0.77
C SER A 199 -4.19 22.77 0.56
N ALA A 200 -5.32 22.44 -0.07
CA ALA A 200 -5.71 21.07 -0.35
C ALA A 200 -4.81 20.37 -1.38
N SER A 201 -4.39 21.11 -2.43
CA SER A 201 -3.52 20.58 -3.50
C SER A 201 -2.69 21.72 -4.11
N PRO A 202 -1.61 22.17 -3.44
CA PRO A 202 -0.89 23.39 -3.82
C PRO A 202 -0.34 23.35 -5.24
N VAL A 203 0.31 22.25 -5.63
CA VAL A 203 0.92 22.10 -6.99
C VAL A 203 -0.15 22.14 -8.08
N TYR A 204 -1.24 21.40 -7.89
CA TYR A 204 -2.39 21.43 -8.81
C TYR A 204 -2.95 22.84 -8.96
N TYR A 205 -3.19 23.51 -7.83
CA TYR A 205 -3.75 24.86 -7.81
C TYR A 205 -2.84 25.87 -8.51
N ASP A 206 -1.56 25.88 -8.19
CA ASP A 206 -0.60 26.83 -8.74
C ASP A 206 -0.37 26.61 -10.25
N ARG A 207 -0.33 25.33 -10.69
CA ARG A 207 -0.20 24.99 -12.12
C ARG A 207 -1.43 25.43 -12.92
N MET A 208 -2.62 25.19 -12.38
CA MET A 208 -3.89 25.65 -12.97
C MET A 208 -3.95 27.18 -13.06
N GLN A 209 -3.59 27.89 -11.99
CA GLN A 209 -3.56 29.35 -11.98
C GLN A 209 -2.56 29.93 -12.99
N ALA A 210 -1.36 29.36 -13.07
CA ALA A 210 -0.35 29.77 -14.06
C ALA A 210 -0.84 29.54 -15.50
N HIS A 211 -1.61 28.46 -15.73
CA HIS A 211 -2.21 28.19 -17.03
C HIS A 211 -3.26 29.25 -17.39
N PHE A 212 -4.16 29.59 -16.46
CA PHE A 212 -5.19 30.60 -16.69
C PHE A 212 -4.62 32.01 -16.90
N GLN A 213 -3.57 32.38 -16.14
CA GLN A 213 -2.86 33.64 -16.37
C GLN A 213 -2.31 33.77 -17.79
N ARG A 214 -1.79 32.67 -18.37
CA ARG A 214 -1.31 32.68 -19.78
C ARG A 214 -2.43 32.86 -20.80
N LEU A 215 -3.65 32.51 -20.45
CA LEU A 215 -4.85 32.61 -21.28
C LEU A 215 -5.68 33.89 -21.00
N ASP A 216 -5.20 34.74 -20.09
CA ASP A 216 -5.92 35.93 -19.60
C ASP A 216 -7.33 35.58 -19.10
N PHE A 217 -7.48 34.40 -18.46
CA PHE A 217 -8.74 33.91 -17.94
C PHE A 217 -8.81 34.09 -16.42
N HIS A 218 -9.84 34.81 -15.96
CA HIS A 218 -10.08 35.16 -14.56
C HIS A 218 -11.46 34.67 -14.10
N PRO A 219 -11.56 33.43 -13.56
CA PRO A 219 -12.85 32.86 -13.15
C PRO A 219 -13.47 33.66 -12.00
N ARG A 220 -14.78 33.92 -12.07
CA ARG A 220 -15.55 34.53 -10.98
C ARG A 220 -15.85 33.47 -9.93
N VAL A 221 -15.00 33.31 -8.94
CA VAL A 221 -15.17 32.34 -7.86
C VAL A 221 -16.21 32.82 -6.85
N VAL A 222 -17.30 32.10 -6.71
CA VAL A 222 -18.42 32.43 -5.78
C VAL A 222 -18.50 31.48 -4.60
N GLN A 223 -17.92 30.25 -4.73
CA GLN A 223 -18.00 29.23 -3.69
C GLN A 223 -16.74 28.38 -3.68
N TYR A 224 -16.42 27.79 -2.50
CA TYR A 224 -15.31 26.88 -2.33
C TYR A 224 -15.79 25.51 -1.83
N GLY A 225 -15.19 24.44 -2.35
CA GLY A 225 -15.39 23.07 -1.90
C GLY A 225 -14.12 22.51 -1.25
N ALA A 226 -14.30 21.63 -0.28
CA ALA A 226 -13.20 21.01 0.47
C ALA A 226 -12.40 19.99 -0.38
N ASP A 227 -13.09 19.34 -1.31
CA ASP A 227 -12.53 18.34 -2.23
C ASP A 227 -13.36 18.28 -3.53
N ASN A 228 -12.90 17.46 -4.48
CA ASN A 228 -13.55 17.36 -5.80
C ASN A 228 -14.98 16.79 -5.70
N ILE A 229 -15.28 15.94 -4.71
CA ILE A 229 -16.64 15.39 -4.54
C ILE A 229 -17.59 16.47 -4.05
N ALA A 230 -17.17 17.27 -3.08
CA ALA A 230 -17.95 18.42 -2.60
C ALA A 230 -18.18 19.43 -3.72
N ILE A 231 -17.16 19.75 -4.53
CA ILE A 231 -17.27 20.65 -5.68
C ILE A 231 -18.28 20.10 -6.67
N LEU A 232 -18.16 18.84 -7.10
CA LEU A 232 -19.08 18.20 -8.03
C LEU A 232 -20.51 18.17 -7.49
N SER A 233 -20.70 17.92 -6.18
CA SER A 233 -22.04 17.95 -5.57
C SER A 233 -22.69 19.33 -5.65
N MET A 234 -21.90 20.40 -5.48
CA MET A 234 -22.37 21.77 -5.64
C MET A 234 -22.68 22.11 -7.10
N VAL A 235 -21.88 21.60 -8.05
CA VAL A 235 -22.18 21.72 -9.49
C VAL A 235 -23.50 21.00 -9.82
N ALA A 236 -23.71 19.78 -9.33
CA ALA A 236 -24.96 19.05 -9.54
C ALA A 236 -26.17 19.77 -8.94
N ALA A 237 -26.00 20.51 -7.85
CA ALA A 237 -27.03 21.34 -7.25
C ALA A 237 -27.28 22.68 -7.99
N GLY A 238 -26.54 22.96 -9.08
CA GLY A 238 -26.72 24.17 -9.88
C GLY A 238 -26.11 25.44 -9.28
N LEU A 239 -25.18 25.33 -8.33
CA LEU A 239 -24.54 26.47 -7.66
C LEU A 239 -23.45 27.15 -8.51
N GLY A 240 -23.09 26.56 -9.65
CA GLY A 240 -22.07 27.08 -10.55
C GLY A 240 -21.44 25.97 -11.38
N VAL A 241 -20.34 26.32 -12.05
CA VAL A 241 -19.51 25.38 -12.83
C VAL A 241 -18.17 25.17 -12.12
N ALA A 242 -17.44 24.12 -12.51
CA ALA A 242 -16.13 23.87 -11.94
C ALA A 242 -15.13 23.36 -12.99
N ILE A 243 -13.86 23.73 -12.83
CA ILE A 243 -12.75 23.14 -13.59
C ILE A 243 -12.02 22.19 -12.65
N LEU A 244 -11.90 20.93 -13.04
CA LEU A 244 -11.43 19.82 -12.21
C LEU A 244 -10.47 18.93 -13.01
N PRO A 245 -9.70 18.04 -12.34
CA PRO A 245 -8.95 17.01 -13.04
C PRO A 245 -9.90 16.11 -13.86
N ALA A 246 -9.48 15.75 -15.08
CA ALA A 246 -10.27 14.91 -15.98
C ALA A 246 -10.51 13.50 -15.42
N ALA A 247 -9.68 13.04 -14.50
CA ALA A 247 -9.92 11.84 -13.69
C ALA A 247 -11.30 11.85 -13.00
N SER A 248 -11.87 13.03 -12.72
CA SER A 248 -13.21 13.18 -12.11
C SER A 248 -14.33 12.54 -12.95
N ARG A 249 -14.18 12.47 -14.27
CA ARG A 249 -15.17 11.84 -15.17
C ARG A 249 -15.19 10.31 -15.10
N CYS A 250 -14.15 9.68 -14.55
CA CYS A 250 -14.08 8.22 -14.40
C CYS A 250 -15.19 7.68 -13.47
N HIS A 251 -15.83 8.56 -12.69
CA HIS A 251 -16.98 8.21 -11.86
C HIS A 251 -18.17 9.12 -12.20
N PRO A 252 -19.12 8.64 -13.02
CA PRO A 252 -20.29 9.41 -13.40
C PRO A 252 -21.09 9.84 -12.16
N MET A 253 -21.37 11.13 -12.07
CA MET A 253 -22.22 11.70 -11.03
C MET A 253 -23.49 12.26 -11.69
N PRO A 254 -24.70 11.84 -11.26
CA PRO A 254 -25.95 12.37 -11.80
C PRO A 254 -26.04 13.90 -11.65
N GLY A 255 -26.64 14.57 -12.62
CA GLY A 255 -26.80 16.03 -12.60
C GLY A 255 -25.58 16.82 -13.08
N ILE A 256 -24.54 16.14 -13.57
CA ILE A 256 -23.33 16.77 -14.12
C ILE A 256 -23.07 16.32 -15.54
N ARG A 257 -22.74 17.28 -16.38
CA ARG A 257 -22.14 17.06 -17.69
C ARG A 257 -20.70 17.54 -17.69
N PHE A 258 -19.77 16.67 -18.11
CA PHE A 258 -18.38 17.05 -18.36
C PHE A 258 -18.20 17.54 -19.81
N VAL A 259 -17.48 18.63 -19.97
CA VAL A 259 -17.21 19.30 -21.25
C VAL A 259 -15.71 19.42 -21.46
N GLU A 260 -15.23 18.90 -22.57
CA GLU A 260 -13.84 19.04 -23.00
C GLU A 260 -13.64 20.41 -23.67
N LEU A 261 -12.60 21.12 -23.26
CA LEU A 261 -12.13 22.33 -23.89
C LEU A 261 -10.65 22.16 -24.26
N ALA A 262 -10.27 22.48 -25.50
CA ALA A 262 -8.88 22.34 -25.94
C ALA A 262 -7.92 23.13 -25.04
N GLU A 263 -8.33 24.31 -24.58
CA GLU A 263 -7.55 25.15 -23.67
C GLU A 263 -7.35 24.48 -22.29
N LEU A 264 -8.31 23.73 -21.78
CA LEU A 264 -8.19 22.97 -20.54
C LEU A 264 -7.35 21.70 -20.73
N GLY A 265 -7.55 21.00 -21.85
CA GLY A 265 -6.77 19.83 -22.22
C GLY A 265 -5.27 20.11 -22.37
N ALA A 266 -4.91 21.35 -22.73
CA ALA A 266 -3.51 21.78 -22.83
C ALA A 266 -2.84 22.02 -21.46
N CYS A 267 -3.58 21.96 -20.35
CA CYS A 267 -3.04 22.06 -19.01
C CYS A 267 -2.65 20.67 -18.48
N GLU A 268 -1.44 20.24 -18.80
CA GLU A 268 -0.89 18.96 -18.32
C GLU A 268 -0.79 18.91 -16.80
N MET A 269 -1.31 17.85 -16.21
CA MET A 269 -1.33 17.60 -14.77
C MET A 269 -0.66 16.25 -14.48
N PRO A 270 0.68 16.15 -14.44
CA PRO A 270 1.36 14.89 -14.25
C PRO A 270 1.07 14.31 -12.85
N LEU A 271 0.62 13.07 -12.83
CA LEU A 271 0.35 12.31 -11.63
C LEU A 271 1.56 11.45 -11.31
N TRP A 272 2.03 11.54 -10.07
CA TRP A 272 3.25 10.87 -9.62
C TRP A 272 2.96 9.87 -8.51
N PHE A 273 3.67 8.76 -8.55
CA PHE A 273 3.90 7.90 -7.39
C PHE A 273 5.13 8.42 -6.64
N VAL A 274 4.96 8.75 -5.38
CA VAL A 274 5.96 9.46 -4.57
C VAL A 274 6.21 8.70 -3.27
N TRP A 275 7.46 8.58 -2.85
CA TRP A 275 7.85 7.95 -1.59
C TRP A 275 9.06 8.64 -0.99
N ARG A 276 9.36 8.39 0.28
CA ARG A 276 10.56 8.94 0.93
C ARG A 276 11.81 8.20 0.45
N ALA A 277 12.85 8.94 0.10
CA ALA A 277 14.13 8.41 -0.38
C ALA A 277 14.84 7.53 0.67
N ASP A 278 14.58 7.77 1.97
CA ASP A 278 15.15 7.02 3.09
C ASP A 278 14.29 5.83 3.55
N ASN A 279 13.14 5.58 2.93
CA ASN A 279 12.27 4.45 3.26
C ASN A 279 12.63 3.22 2.40
N ASP A 280 13.44 2.33 2.96
CA ASP A 280 13.91 1.11 2.33
C ASP A 280 13.08 -0.14 2.69
N ALA A 281 11.88 0.04 3.26
CA ALA A 281 11.00 -1.05 3.67
C ALA A 281 10.76 -2.04 2.51
N PRO A 282 11.01 -3.35 2.70
CA PRO A 282 10.95 -4.33 1.60
C PRO A 282 9.58 -4.38 0.90
N ALA A 283 8.49 -4.22 1.64
CA ALA A 283 7.14 -4.20 1.07
C ALA A 283 6.91 -2.94 0.20
N LEU A 284 7.46 -1.78 0.59
CA LEU A 284 7.41 -0.56 -0.23
C LEU A 284 8.24 -0.74 -1.51
N ARG A 285 9.46 -1.30 -1.42
CA ARG A 285 10.29 -1.58 -2.60
C ARG A 285 9.56 -2.43 -3.63
N ASN A 286 8.85 -3.47 -3.17
CA ASN A 286 8.02 -4.30 -4.04
C ASN A 286 6.90 -3.49 -4.75
N LEU A 287 6.32 -2.49 -4.10
CA LEU A 287 5.33 -1.60 -4.72
C LEU A 287 5.99 -0.66 -5.75
N VAL A 288 7.15 -0.08 -5.42
CA VAL A 288 7.95 0.76 -6.34
C VAL A 288 8.34 -0.03 -7.60
N GLU A 289 8.80 -1.27 -7.44
CA GLU A 289 9.12 -2.16 -8.57
C GLU A 289 7.89 -2.46 -9.43
N LEU A 290 6.72 -2.67 -8.82
CA LEU A 290 5.48 -2.90 -9.55
C LEU A 290 5.03 -1.67 -10.35
N VAL A 291 5.24 -0.48 -9.80
CA VAL A 291 5.04 0.80 -10.52
C VAL A 291 6.01 0.90 -11.69
N ALA A 292 7.26 0.44 -11.52
CA ALA A 292 8.28 0.45 -12.56
C ALA A 292 7.98 -0.47 -13.75
N GLN A 293 7.24 -1.55 -13.55
CA GLN A 293 6.91 -2.56 -14.57
C GLN A 293 5.72 -2.17 -15.46
N ARG A 294 5.23 -0.92 -15.39
CA ARG A 294 4.13 -0.41 -16.23
C ARG A 294 4.57 0.08 -17.62
N ASP A 295 5.87 0.19 -17.85
CA ASP A 295 6.47 0.64 -19.12
C ASP A 295 6.53 -0.49 -20.14
#